data_f4084e8a6fb9adfa8b0cda4ae6559829
#
_entry.id   f4084e8a6fb9adfa8b0cda4ae6559829
#
_cell.length_a   1.000
_cell.length_b   1.000
_cell.length_c   1.000
_cell.angle_alpha   90.00
_cell.angle_beta   90.00
_cell.angle_gamma   90.00
#
_symmetry.space_group_name_H-M   'P 1'
#
loop_
_entity.id
_entity.type
_entity.pdbx_description
1 polymer ?
#
loop_
_entity_poly.entity_id
_entity_poly.type
_entity_poly.pdbx_seq_one_letter_code
_entity_poly.pdbx_strand_id
1 'polypeptide(L)'
;MNRSSVQDWLERYSAAWESYDADAIRSLFAPDADYRYHPYDPDADAVRGADAIASNWLENCDDPGTYDSHYEPYAVEGDRAVAVGWSRYYTDGSKAKLDREFRNAYLLAFDAEGRCTLFTEFFMETPAQFLPAS
;
A
#
# COMPACT_ATOMS: atom_id res chain seq x y z
N MET A 1 -1.70 0.96 18.60
CA MET A 1 -2.66 0.96 17.46
C MET A 1 -3.87 0.10 17.80
N ASN A 2 -4.98 0.38 17.20
CA ASN A 2 -6.19 -0.45 17.28
C ASN A 2 -6.77 -0.60 15.87
N ARG A 3 -7.86 -1.36 15.75
CA ARG A 3 -8.48 -1.59 14.44
C ARG A 3 -8.85 -0.29 13.73
N SER A 4 -9.40 0.67 14.45
CA SER A 4 -9.83 1.95 13.89
C SER A 4 -8.64 2.79 13.38
N SER A 5 -7.57 2.88 14.16
CA SER A 5 -6.39 3.66 13.75
C SER A 5 -5.63 2.99 12.59
N VAL A 6 -5.61 1.66 12.54
CA VAL A 6 -5.04 0.95 11.38
C VAL A 6 -5.90 1.20 10.14
N GLN A 7 -7.23 1.15 10.27
CA GLN A 7 -8.14 1.44 9.15
C GLN A 7 -7.92 2.86 8.63
N ASP A 8 -7.80 3.84 9.51
CA ASP A 8 -7.52 5.24 9.12
C ASP A 8 -6.20 5.35 8.38
N TRP A 9 -5.17 4.65 8.84
CA TRP A 9 -3.87 4.63 8.16
C TRP A 9 -3.99 4.02 6.75
N LEU A 10 -4.73 2.91 6.61
CA LEU A 10 -4.94 2.26 5.32
C LEU A 10 -5.70 3.15 4.33
N GLU A 11 -6.68 3.92 4.81
CA GLU A 11 -7.40 4.88 3.97
C GLU A 11 -6.48 6.00 3.50
N ARG A 12 -5.61 6.50 4.37
CA ARG A 12 -4.60 7.50 4.00
C ARG A 12 -3.57 6.93 3.04
N TYR A 13 -3.18 5.66 3.21
CA TYR A 13 -2.29 4.95 2.31
C TYR A 13 -2.88 4.88 0.89
N SER A 14 -4.13 4.45 0.76
CA SER A 14 -4.81 4.37 -0.53
C SER A 14 -4.96 5.75 -1.18
N ALA A 15 -5.31 6.77 -0.41
CA ALA A 15 -5.43 8.13 -0.90
C ALA A 15 -4.08 8.69 -1.38
N ALA A 16 -2.99 8.40 -0.67
CA ALA A 16 -1.66 8.83 -1.05
C ALA A 16 -1.18 8.12 -2.32
N TRP A 17 -1.50 6.85 -2.46
CA TRP A 17 -1.18 6.07 -3.66
C TRP A 17 -1.95 6.57 -4.89
N GLU A 18 -3.15 7.07 -4.70
CA GLU A 18 -3.96 7.64 -5.78
C GLU A 18 -3.50 9.06 -6.16
N SER A 19 -3.19 9.90 -5.17
CA SER A 19 -2.83 11.31 -5.39
C SER A 19 -1.37 11.53 -5.76
N TYR A 20 -0.47 10.65 -5.33
CA TYR A 20 0.99 10.81 -5.41
C TYR A 20 1.49 12.14 -4.83
N ASP A 21 0.80 12.65 -3.80
CA ASP A 21 1.25 13.82 -3.04
C ASP A 21 2.42 13.42 -2.13
N ALA A 22 3.60 14.01 -2.37
CA ALA A 22 4.82 13.64 -1.65
C ALA A 22 4.70 13.81 -0.13
N ASP A 23 4.04 14.88 0.33
CA ASP A 23 3.87 15.13 1.76
C ASP A 23 2.91 14.13 2.40
N ALA A 24 1.84 13.77 1.68
CA ALA A 24 0.91 12.73 2.14
C ALA A 24 1.62 11.39 2.27
N ILE A 25 2.46 11.02 1.30
CA ILE A 25 3.24 9.78 1.35
C ILE A 25 4.20 9.79 2.55
N ARG A 26 4.98 10.87 2.71
CA ARG A 26 5.93 10.98 3.83
C ARG A 26 5.26 10.87 5.19
N SER A 27 4.06 11.41 5.32
CA SER A 27 3.35 11.42 6.60
C SER A 27 2.92 10.03 7.08
N LEU A 28 2.89 9.04 6.18
CA LEU A 28 2.52 7.66 6.49
C LEU A 28 3.63 6.88 7.17
N PHE A 29 4.89 7.27 6.95
CA PHE A 29 6.04 6.46 7.32
C PHE A 29 6.98 7.17 8.30
N ALA A 30 7.61 6.37 9.17
CA ALA A 30 8.63 6.87 10.08
C ALA A 30 9.91 7.25 9.31
N PRO A 31 10.75 8.13 9.88
CA PRO A 31 12.02 8.52 9.24
C PRO A 31 12.96 7.36 8.93
N ASP A 32 12.82 6.25 9.64
CA ASP A 32 13.64 5.03 9.50
C ASP A 32 12.82 3.82 9.05
N ALA A 33 11.64 4.03 8.46
CA ALA A 33 10.76 2.94 8.03
C ALA A 33 11.44 2.01 7.03
N ASP A 34 11.14 0.71 7.16
CA ASP A 34 11.58 -0.34 6.23
C ASP A 34 10.38 -0.71 5.35
N TYR A 35 10.52 -0.50 4.04
CA TYR A 35 9.45 -0.74 3.07
C TYR A 35 9.91 -1.77 2.04
N ARG A 36 9.18 -2.88 1.94
CA ARG A 36 9.50 -3.96 1.00
C ARG A 36 8.29 -4.29 0.13
N TYR A 37 8.51 -4.30 -1.16
CA TYR A 37 7.49 -4.68 -2.13
C TYR A 37 7.24 -6.18 -2.15
N HIS A 38 8.20 -7.00 -1.66
CA HIS A 38 8.10 -8.45 -1.62
C HIS A 38 8.75 -8.98 -0.34
N PRO A 39 8.18 -10.05 0.27
CA PRO A 39 8.75 -10.62 1.50
C PRO A 39 10.13 -11.24 1.30
N TYR A 40 10.48 -11.58 0.07
CA TYR A 40 11.79 -12.19 -0.26
C TYR A 40 12.84 -11.16 -0.65
N ASP A 41 12.51 -9.86 -0.70
CA ASP A 41 13.49 -8.83 -1.05
C ASP A 41 14.65 -8.83 -0.05
N PRO A 42 15.90 -8.86 -0.52
CA PRO A 42 17.04 -8.76 0.38
C PRO A 42 17.09 -7.38 1.03
N ASP A 43 17.78 -7.27 2.17
CA ASP A 43 17.88 -6.00 2.91
C ASP A 43 18.41 -4.85 2.05
N ALA A 44 19.28 -5.15 1.08
CA ALA A 44 19.81 -4.14 0.17
C ALA A 44 18.75 -3.51 -0.75
N ASP A 45 17.65 -4.22 -1.00
CA ASP A 45 16.56 -3.75 -1.89
C ASP A 45 15.41 -3.09 -1.11
N ALA A 46 15.44 -3.12 0.22
CA ALA A 46 14.45 -2.44 1.03
C ALA A 46 14.58 -0.93 0.84
N VAL A 47 13.43 -0.26 0.70
CA VAL A 47 13.38 1.22 0.64
C VAL A 47 13.30 1.73 2.07
N ARG A 48 14.25 2.53 2.50
CA ARG A 48 14.36 2.95 3.89
C ARG A 48 14.16 4.44 4.08
N GLY A 49 13.25 4.77 4.98
CA GLY A 49 12.92 6.12 5.39
C GLY A 49 11.82 6.76 4.55
N ALA A 50 11.07 7.64 5.20
CA ALA A 50 9.91 8.29 4.58
C ALA A 50 10.25 9.03 3.29
N ASP A 51 11.40 9.72 3.23
CA ASP A 51 11.80 10.47 2.03
C ASP A 51 12.12 9.54 0.86
N ALA A 52 12.85 8.46 1.11
CA ALA A 52 13.18 7.48 0.08
C ALA A 52 11.94 6.75 -0.43
N ILE A 53 11.00 6.43 0.47
CA ILE A 53 9.73 5.80 0.11
C ILE A 53 8.92 6.73 -0.79
N ALA A 54 8.79 7.99 -0.43
CA ALA A 54 8.08 8.97 -1.26
C ALA A 54 8.72 9.12 -2.64
N SER A 55 10.04 9.22 -2.71
CA SER A 55 10.76 9.29 -3.99
C SER A 55 10.54 8.05 -4.84
N ASN A 56 10.58 6.87 -4.22
CA ASN A 56 10.37 5.60 -4.92
C ASN A 56 8.95 5.51 -5.51
N TRP A 57 7.94 5.91 -4.75
CA TRP A 57 6.55 5.93 -5.23
C TRP A 57 6.39 6.89 -6.42
N LEU A 58 7.00 8.09 -6.34
CA LEU A 58 6.89 9.09 -7.39
C LEU A 58 7.59 8.67 -8.68
N GLU A 59 8.67 7.91 -8.59
CA GLU A 59 9.39 7.37 -9.75
C GLU A 59 8.59 6.30 -10.49
N ASN A 60 7.67 5.63 -9.80
CA ASN A 60 6.92 4.48 -10.33
C ASN A 60 5.41 4.76 -10.38
N CYS A 61 5.00 6.03 -10.48
CA CYS A 61 3.58 6.37 -10.41
C CYS A 61 2.81 5.93 -11.65
N ASP A 62 1.57 5.52 -11.41
CA ASP A 62 0.62 5.16 -12.46
C ASP A 62 -0.05 6.41 -13.05
N ASP A 63 -0.70 6.27 -14.19
CA ASP A 63 -1.49 7.35 -14.78
C ASP A 63 -2.66 7.74 -13.86
N PRO A 64 -3.01 9.02 -13.78
CA PRO A 64 -4.09 9.46 -12.89
C PRO A 64 -5.42 8.75 -13.18
N GLY A 65 -6.09 8.34 -12.10
CA GLY A 65 -7.41 7.73 -12.19
C GLY A 65 -7.44 6.27 -12.62
N THR A 66 -6.28 5.64 -12.82
CA THR A 66 -6.21 4.24 -13.28
C THR A 66 -6.14 3.23 -12.13
N TYR A 67 -6.15 3.69 -10.90
CA TYR A 67 -5.98 2.86 -9.70
C TYR A 67 -7.21 2.90 -8.80
N ASP A 68 -7.56 1.75 -8.22
CA ASP A 68 -8.54 1.63 -7.16
C ASP A 68 -8.08 0.55 -6.18
N SER A 69 -8.48 0.67 -4.92
CA SER A 69 -8.07 -0.29 -3.89
C SER A 69 -9.01 -0.28 -2.70
N HIS A 70 -8.98 -1.38 -1.97
CA HIS A 70 -9.65 -1.49 -0.68
C HIS A 70 -8.82 -2.38 0.23
N TYR A 71 -8.48 -1.87 1.41
CA TYR A 71 -7.73 -2.62 2.41
C TYR A 71 -8.40 -2.48 3.76
N GLU A 72 -8.31 -3.53 4.57
CA GLU A 72 -8.87 -3.54 5.93
C GLU A 72 -7.94 -4.29 6.88
N PRO A 73 -7.96 -3.98 8.19
CA PRO A 73 -7.20 -4.75 9.17
C PRO A 73 -7.76 -6.17 9.28
N TYR A 74 -6.89 -7.17 9.13
CA TYR A 74 -7.24 -8.55 9.40
C TYR A 74 -7.01 -8.89 10.88
N ALA A 75 -5.89 -8.42 11.42
CA ALA A 75 -5.55 -8.62 12.83
C ALA A 75 -4.70 -7.44 13.30
N VAL A 76 -4.87 -7.05 14.56
CA VAL A 76 -4.08 -6.00 15.20
C VAL A 76 -3.64 -6.51 16.57
N GLU A 77 -2.33 -6.43 16.85
CA GLU A 77 -1.76 -6.80 18.13
C GLU A 77 -0.70 -5.78 18.52
N GLY A 78 -0.99 -4.97 19.53
CA GLY A 78 -0.09 -3.91 19.96
C GLY A 78 0.18 -2.92 18.83
N ASP A 79 1.46 -2.76 18.47
CA ASP A 79 1.90 -1.87 17.40
C ASP A 79 2.03 -2.57 16.04
N ARG A 80 1.55 -3.81 15.93
CA ARG A 80 1.62 -4.62 14.71
C ARG A 80 0.25 -4.93 14.15
N ALA A 81 0.17 -5.03 12.84
CA ALA A 81 -1.07 -5.37 12.15
C ALA A 81 -0.80 -6.18 10.89
N VAL A 82 -1.80 -6.97 10.51
CA VAL A 82 -1.90 -7.56 9.18
C VAL A 82 -3.11 -6.94 8.50
N ALA A 83 -2.91 -6.38 7.33
CA ALA A 83 -3.98 -5.84 6.50
C ALA A 83 -4.17 -6.74 5.27
N VAL A 84 -5.40 -6.82 4.79
CA VAL A 84 -5.75 -7.58 3.58
C VAL A 84 -6.63 -6.73 2.69
N GLY A 85 -6.61 -7.01 1.39
CA GLY A 85 -7.46 -6.32 0.45
C GLY A 85 -7.10 -6.59 -0.99
N TRP A 86 -7.48 -5.67 -1.84
CA TRP A 86 -7.23 -5.78 -3.27
C TRP A 86 -6.81 -4.43 -3.85
N SER A 87 -6.06 -4.50 -4.95
CA SER A 87 -5.74 -3.34 -5.79
C SER A 87 -6.08 -3.66 -7.23
N ARG A 88 -6.62 -2.66 -7.94
CA ARG A 88 -7.08 -2.79 -9.33
C ARG A 88 -6.46 -1.70 -10.17
N TYR A 89 -6.04 -2.10 -11.37
CA TYR A 89 -5.46 -1.18 -12.35
C TYR A 89 -6.31 -1.25 -13.61
N TYR A 90 -6.70 -0.08 -14.11
CA TYR A 90 -7.57 0.08 -15.26
C TYR A 90 -6.77 0.57 -16.47
N THR A 91 -7.29 0.34 -17.68
CA THR A 91 -6.59 0.72 -18.91
C THR A 91 -6.51 2.24 -19.10
N ASP A 92 -7.47 2.98 -18.52
CA ASP A 92 -7.46 4.44 -18.52
C ASP A 92 -8.25 5.00 -17.34
N GLY A 93 -8.26 6.33 -17.18
CA GLY A 93 -8.90 7.02 -16.08
C GLY A 93 -10.41 6.95 -16.02
N SER A 94 -11.08 6.40 -17.06
CA SER A 94 -12.53 6.18 -17.04
C SER A 94 -12.93 5.02 -16.14
N LYS A 95 -11.98 4.13 -15.84
CA LYS A 95 -12.20 2.87 -15.08
C LYS A 95 -13.22 1.95 -15.75
N ALA A 96 -13.40 2.08 -17.06
CA ALA A 96 -14.36 1.28 -17.80
C ALA A 96 -13.86 -0.15 -18.06
N LYS A 97 -12.54 -0.32 -18.16
CA LYS A 97 -11.95 -1.63 -18.46
C LYS A 97 -10.85 -1.96 -17.46
N LEU A 98 -11.07 -3.03 -16.70
CA LEU A 98 -10.10 -3.57 -15.74
C LEU A 98 -8.98 -4.27 -16.50
N ASP A 99 -7.73 -3.89 -16.20
CA ASP A 99 -6.53 -4.51 -16.77
C ASP A 99 -5.99 -5.60 -15.85
N ARG A 100 -5.75 -5.27 -14.57
CA ARG A 100 -5.16 -6.20 -13.59
C ARG A 100 -5.81 -6.02 -12.23
N GLU A 101 -5.87 -7.11 -11.47
CA GLU A 101 -6.24 -7.07 -10.05
C GLU A 101 -5.23 -7.89 -9.26
N PHE A 102 -4.85 -7.36 -8.10
CA PHE A 102 -4.02 -8.08 -7.14
C PHE A 102 -4.79 -8.28 -5.84
N ARG A 103 -4.58 -9.42 -5.20
CA ARG A 103 -4.99 -9.66 -3.82
C ARG A 103 -3.76 -9.45 -2.95
N ASN A 104 -3.91 -8.63 -1.92
CA ASN A 104 -2.79 -8.12 -1.14
C ASN A 104 -2.93 -8.48 0.32
N ALA A 105 -1.79 -8.73 0.96
CA ALA A 105 -1.65 -8.73 2.41
C ALA A 105 -0.43 -7.90 2.78
N TYR A 106 -0.54 -7.13 3.85
CA TYR A 106 0.56 -6.29 4.34
C TYR A 106 0.89 -6.65 5.77
N LEU A 107 2.19 -6.85 6.05
CA LEU A 107 2.69 -6.91 7.42
C LEU A 107 3.10 -5.49 7.81
N LEU A 108 2.53 -4.98 8.89
CA LEU A 108 2.69 -3.60 9.32
C LEU A 108 3.19 -3.52 10.76
N ALA A 109 4.05 -2.55 11.03
CA ALA A 109 4.36 -2.13 12.38
C ALA A 109 4.32 -0.60 12.43
N PHE A 110 4.04 -0.06 13.61
CA PHE A 110 3.82 1.39 13.79
C PHE A 110 4.60 1.90 15.00
N ASP A 111 4.99 3.17 14.96
CA ASP A 111 5.58 3.87 16.10
C ASP A 111 4.50 4.50 16.99
N ALA A 112 4.93 5.18 18.05
CA ALA A 112 4.03 5.80 19.02
C ALA A 112 3.17 6.93 18.41
N GLU A 113 3.62 7.54 17.33
CA GLU A 113 2.89 8.58 16.61
C GLU A 113 1.97 8.01 15.51
N GLY A 114 1.89 6.69 15.39
CA GLY A 114 1.03 6.05 14.38
C GLY A 114 1.62 6.05 12.97
N ARG A 115 2.92 6.29 12.83
CA ARG A 115 3.62 6.20 11.56
C ARG A 115 4.10 4.77 11.34
N CYS A 116 4.04 4.30 10.10
CA CYS A 116 4.48 2.94 9.78
C CYS A 116 6.01 2.85 9.82
N THR A 117 6.50 1.86 10.58
CA THR A 117 7.94 1.58 10.71
C THR A 117 8.38 0.37 9.89
N LEU A 118 7.43 -0.52 9.59
CA LEU A 118 7.69 -1.72 8.78
C LEU A 118 6.50 -1.96 7.87
N PHE A 119 6.78 -2.11 6.59
CA PHE A 119 5.78 -2.43 5.59
C PHE A 119 6.34 -3.52 4.67
N THR A 120 5.68 -4.67 4.64
CA THR A 120 6.05 -5.75 3.74
C THR A 120 4.81 -6.20 2.99
N GLU A 121 4.86 -6.14 1.67
CA GLU A 121 3.76 -6.54 0.81
C GLU A 121 3.88 -8.01 0.39
N PHE A 122 2.75 -8.70 0.45
CA PHE A 122 2.52 -10.00 -0.17
C PHE A 122 1.42 -9.79 -1.20
N PHE A 123 1.61 -10.22 -2.42
CA PHE A 123 0.55 -10.06 -3.42
C PHE A 123 0.49 -11.24 -4.37
N MET A 124 -0.71 -11.44 -4.92
CA MET A 124 -0.96 -12.44 -5.94
C MET A 124 -1.88 -11.83 -6.99
N GLU A 125 -1.49 -11.92 -8.25
CA GLU A 125 -2.35 -11.43 -9.34
C GLU A 125 -3.54 -12.38 -9.53
N THR A 126 -4.74 -11.81 -9.58
CA THR A 126 -5.95 -12.58 -9.85
C THR A 126 -5.92 -13.07 -11.30
N PRO A 127 -6.04 -14.39 -11.54
CA PRO A 127 -6.09 -14.90 -12.93
C PRO A 127 -7.25 -14.30 -13.71
N ALA A 128 -7.06 -14.08 -15.01
CA ALA A 128 -8.01 -13.37 -15.87
C ALA A 128 -9.44 -13.94 -15.79
N GLN A 129 -9.57 -15.27 -15.69
CA GLN A 129 -10.89 -15.91 -15.62
C GLN A 129 -11.68 -15.60 -14.35
N PHE A 130 -11.03 -15.07 -13.32
CA PHE A 130 -11.66 -14.70 -12.04
C PHE A 130 -11.85 -13.20 -11.88
N LEU A 131 -11.50 -12.40 -12.89
CA LEU A 131 -11.70 -10.95 -12.82
C LEU A 131 -13.19 -10.62 -12.88
N PRO A 132 -13.64 -9.54 -12.17
CA PRO A 132 -15.01 -9.06 -12.30
C PRO A 132 -15.32 -8.70 -13.75
N ALA A 133 -16.58 -8.87 -14.16
CA ALA A 133 -17.05 -8.40 -15.46
C ALA A 133 -16.96 -6.88 -15.49
N SER A 134 -16.42 -6.33 -16.58
CA SER A 134 -16.30 -4.89 -16.79
C SER A 134 -17.53 -4.34 -17.50
#